data_449264198f8fc432bfeb5bc26780f474
#
_entry.id   449264198f8fc432bfeb5bc26780f474
#
_cell.length_a   1.000
_cell.length_b   1.000
_cell.length_c   1.000
_cell.angle_alpha   90.00
_cell.angle_beta   90.00
_cell.angle_gamma   90.00
#
_symmetry.space_group_name_H-M   'P 1'
#
loop_
_entity.id
_entity.type
_entity.pdbx_description
1 polymer ?
#
loop_
_entity_poly.entity_id
_entity_poly.type
_entity_poly.pdbx_seq_one_letter_code
_entity_poly.pdbx_strand_id
1 'polypeptide(L)'
;MADRMTSHPRFHSISYEGLLSEPEPVLRGVCEAIGLPYEPEMLRVAHVGSSMGMDKPNQRGLDKSRIGSWKNGRLTSAEIAICEQVAGEQMRAQGYELSGRSANSLSVLAVKAGFPIKLAFAGLVNLNRFRNLPQIVKRRLA
;
A
#
# COMPACT_ATOMS: atom_id res chain seq x y z
N MET A 1 -10.67 -9.62 8.15
CA MET A 1 -11.56 -9.56 6.96
C MET A 1 -10.97 -10.30 5.78
N ALA A 2 -9.67 -10.21 5.53
CA ALA A 2 -8.97 -10.99 4.49
C ALA A 2 -9.17 -12.50 4.65
N ASP A 3 -9.03 -13.04 5.87
CA ASP A 3 -9.14 -14.48 6.14
C ASP A 3 -10.48 -15.12 5.72
N ARG A 4 -11.57 -14.34 5.74
CA ARG A 4 -12.89 -14.85 5.30
C ARG A 4 -13.02 -14.88 3.78
N MET A 5 -12.16 -14.21 3.05
CA MET A 5 -12.23 -14.13 1.59
C MET A 5 -11.25 -15.06 0.90
N THR A 6 -10.20 -15.51 1.57
CA THR A 6 -9.17 -16.39 1.00
C THR A 6 -9.72 -17.74 0.53
N SER A 7 -10.80 -18.22 1.13
CA SER A 7 -11.50 -19.45 0.71
C SER A 7 -12.53 -19.23 -0.39
N HIS A 8 -12.79 -17.99 -0.80
CA HIS A 8 -13.80 -17.70 -1.80
C HIS A 8 -13.25 -17.93 -3.22
N PRO A 9 -13.90 -18.72 -4.10
CA PRO A 9 -13.36 -19.11 -5.40
C PRO A 9 -13.10 -17.95 -6.37
N ARG A 10 -13.71 -16.79 -6.14
CA ARG A 10 -13.50 -15.56 -6.92
C ARG A 10 -12.47 -14.62 -6.28
N PHE A 11 -11.81 -15.03 -5.20
CA PHE A 11 -10.81 -14.23 -4.53
C PHE A 11 -9.43 -14.77 -4.85
N HIS A 12 -8.62 -13.95 -5.51
CA HIS A 12 -7.24 -14.27 -5.82
C HIS A 12 -6.35 -13.21 -5.15
N SER A 13 -5.46 -13.66 -4.25
CA SER A 13 -4.54 -12.78 -3.53
C SER A 13 -3.14 -12.91 -4.11
N ILE A 14 -2.51 -11.79 -4.38
CA ILE A 14 -1.11 -11.72 -4.81
C ILE A 14 -0.32 -10.83 -3.85
N SER A 15 0.95 -11.16 -3.62
CA SER A 15 1.83 -10.27 -2.88
C SER A 15 2.41 -9.19 -3.80
N TYR A 16 2.60 -8.00 -3.25
CA TYR A 16 3.24 -6.90 -3.97
C TYR A 16 4.68 -7.23 -4.36
N GLU A 17 5.41 -7.85 -3.43
CA GLU A 17 6.79 -8.29 -3.65
C GLU A 17 6.88 -9.36 -4.73
N GLY A 18 5.96 -10.32 -4.74
CA GLY A 18 5.86 -11.34 -5.78
C GLY A 18 5.62 -10.73 -7.15
N LEU A 19 4.66 -9.78 -7.24
CA LEU A 19 4.39 -9.07 -8.49
C LEU A 19 5.60 -8.28 -9.00
N LEU A 20 6.40 -7.69 -8.11
CA LEU A 20 7.59 -6.95 -8.53
C LEU A 20 8.78 -7.86 -8.85
N SER A 21 8.92 -9.00 -8.16
CA SER A 21 10.03 -9.94 -8.37
C SER A 21 9.86 -10.77 -9.63
N GLU A 22 8.66 -11.34 -9.80
CA GLU A 22 8.31 -12.26 -10.87
C GLU A 22 6.98 -11.84 -11.53
N PRO A 23 6.96 -10.70 -12.23
CA PRO A 23 5.71 -10.09 -12.69
C PRO A 23 4.96 -10.95 -13.70
N GLU A 24 5.67 -11.59 -14.63
CA GLU A 24 5.02 -12.39 -15.67
C GLU A 24 4.32 -13.64 -15.13
N PRO A 25 4.96 -14.51 -14.32
CA PRO A 25 4.29 -15.65 -13.71
C PRO A 25 3.07 -15.24 -12.87
N VAL A 26 3.21 -14.18 -12.07
CA VAL A 26 2.12 -13.69 -11.22
C VAL A 26 0.94 -13.20 -12.05
N LEU A 27 1.18 -12.40 -13.10
CA LEU A 27 0.11 -11.91 -13.98
C LEU A 27 -0.53 -13.02 -14.80
N ARG A 28 0.23 -14.02 -15.26
CA ARG A 28 -0.34 -15.21 -15.93
C ARG A 28 -1.31 -15.92 -15.00
N GLY A 29 -0.94 -16.17 -13.74
CA GLY A 29 -1.82 -16.77 -12.76
C GLY A 29 -3.09 -15.97 -12.48
N VAL A 30 -2.98 -14.63 -12.44
CA VAL A 30 -4.16 -13.76 -12.31
C VAL A 30 -5.06 -13.86 -13.53
N CYS A 31 -4.50 -13.78 -14.74
CA CYS A 31 -5.25 -13.90 -15.99
C CYS A 31 -5.98 -15.24 -16.10
N GLU A 32 -5.31 -16.33 -15.73
CA GLU A 32 -5.91 -17.66 -15.67
C GLU A 32 -7.08 -17.71 -14.70
N ALA A 33 -6.91 -17.16 -13.48
CA ALA A 33 -7.94 -17.14 -12.45
C ALA A 33 -9.20 -16.36 -12.85
N ILE A 34 -9.05 -15.33 -13.71
CA ILE A 34 -10.18 -14.52 -14.20
C ILE A 34 -10.63 -14.86 -15.62
N GLY A 35 -10.02 -15.87 -16.26
CA GLY A 35 -10.38 -16.35 -17.58
C GLY A 35 -10.01 -15.39 -18.72
N LEU A 36 -8.94 -14.61 -18.59
CA LEU A 36 -8.43 -13.70 -19.60
C LEU A 36 -7.09 -14.18 -20.17
N PRO A 37 -6.80 -13.93 -21.45
CA PRO A 37 -5.47 -14.16 -21.99
C PRO A 37 -4.44 -13.20 -21.39
N TYR A 38 -3.24 -13.72 -21.13
CA TYR A 38 -2.12 -12.88 -20.73
C TYR A 38 -1.52 -12.17 -21.97
N GLU A 39 -1.28 -10.87 -21.84
CA GLU A 39 -0.62 -10.04 -22.84
C GLU A 39 0.65 -9.41 -22.26
N PRO A 40 1.83 -9.51 -22.92
CA PRO A 40 3.08 -8.93 -22.42
C PRO A 40 3.01 -7.41 -22.17
N GLU A 41 2.15 -6.71 -22.91
CA GLU A 41 1.92 -5.27 -22.73
C GLU A 41 1.36 -4.91 -21.32
N MET A 42 0.76 -5.86 -20.62
CA MET A 42 0.30 -5.67 -19.23
C MET A 42 1.44 -5.32 -18.28
N LEU A 43 2.69 -5.67 -18.61
CA LEU A 43 3.89 -5.30 -17.83
C LEU A 43 4.38 -3.87 -18.12
N ARG A 44 3.88 -3.21 -19.17
CA ARG A 44 4.34 -1.87 -19.60
C ARG A 44 3.56 -0.75 -18.95
N VAL A 45 3.42 -0.80 -17.63
CA VAL A 45 2.72 0.24 -16.84
C VAL A 45 3.49 1.55 -16.86
N ALA A 46 2.78 2.67 -17.00
CA ALA A 46 3.39 3.99 -16.88
C ALA A 46 3.61 4.36 -15.40
N HIS A 47 4.74 5.02 -15.10
CA HIS A 47 5.06 5.49 -13.75
C HIS A 47 4.39 6.84 -13.46
N VAL A 48 3.06 6.82 -13.30
CA VAL A 48 2.25 8.02 -13.02
C VAL A 48 1.38 7.82 -11.80
N GLY A 49 1.02 8.91 -11.13
CA GLY A 49 0.14 8.89 -9.96
C GLY A 49 0.77 8.28 -8.69
N SER A 50 2.10 8.18 -8.64
CA SER A 50 2.80 7.64 -7.46
C SER A 50 2.87 8.68 -6.35
N SER A 51 2.30 8.38 -5.19
CA SER A 51 2.45 9.20 -3.97
C SER A 51 3.88 9.22 -3.42
N MET A 52 4.76 8.36 -3.94
CA MET A 52 6.12 8.13 -3.43
C MET A 52 7.21 8.84 -4.24
N GLY A 53 6.86 9.67 -5.22
CA GLY A 53 7.83 10.37 -6.05
C GLY A 53 7.18 11.16 -7.18
N MET A 54 8.00 11.85 -7.96
CA MET A 54 7.54 12.54 -9.16
C MET A 54 7.13 11.54 -10.24
N ASP A 55 6.07 11.88 -10.97
CA ASP A 55 5.65 11.13 -12.14
C ASP A 55 6.77 11.05 -13.17
N LYS A 56 6.97 9.87 -13.71
CA LYS A 56 7.93 9.59 -14.78
C LYS A 56 7.18 9.00 -15.98
N PRO A 57 6.43 9.81 -16.73
CA PRO A 57 5.52 9.31 -17.77
C PRO A 57 6.25 8.58 -18.90
N ASN A 58 7.53 8.87 -19.10
CA ASN A 58 8.38 8.22 -20.10
C ASN A 58 9.01 6.90 -19.62
N GLN A 59 8.94 6.61 -18.32
CA GLN A 59 9.41 5.34 -17.77
C GLN A 59 8.26 4.35 -17.71
N ARG A 60 8.48 3.15 -18.21
CA ARG A 60 7.50 2.07 -18.21
C ARG A 60 8.06 0.83 -17.56
N GLY A 61 7.16 -0.02 -17.08
CA GLY A 61 7.49 -1.28 -16.43
C GLY A 61 7.33 -1.23 -14.91
N LEU A 62 7.74 -2.27 -14.23
CA LEU A 62 7.64 -2.42 -12.77
C LEU A 62 8.97 -2.03 -12.11
N ASP A 63 8.90 -1.24 -11.05
CA ASP A 63 10.08 -0.75 -10.33
C ASP A 63 10.43 -1.67 -9.15
N LYS A 64 11.32 -2.63 -9.38
CA LYS A 64 11.80 -3.58 -8.35
C LYS A 64 12.47 -2.91 -7.15
N SER A 65 12.98 -1.67 -7.29
CA SER A 65 13.61 -0.92 -6.20
C SER A 65 12.62 -0.58 -5.06
N ARG A 66 11.35 -0.76 -5.31
CA ARG A 66 10.29 -0.54 -4.31
C ARG A 66 10.18 -1.66 -3.29
N ILE A 67 10.69 -2.86 -3.59
CA ILE A 67 10.69 -3.99 -2.66
C ILE A 67 11.52 -3.60 -1.44
N GLY A 68 10.91 -3.68 -0.26
CA GLY A 68 11.57 -3.37 1.00
C GLY A 68 12.03 -1.91 1.16
N SER A 69 11.56 -0.97 0.33
CA SER A 69 11.97 0.44 0.35
C SER A 69 11.80 1.11 1.72
N TRP A 70 10.89 0.62 2.56
CA TRP A 70 10.70 1.07 3.93
C TRP A 70 11.93 0.82 4.83
N LYS A 71 12.77 -0.18 4.51
CA LYS A 71 14.03 -0.50 5.22
C LYS A 71 15.11 0.57 5.01
N ASN A 72 14.99 1.37 3.95
CA ASN A 72 15.99 2.36 3.51
C ASN A 72 15.79 3.75 4.15
N GLY A 73 15.32 3.80 5.41
CA GLY A 73 15.23 5.05 6.18
C GLY A 73 14.01 5.93 5.84
N ARG A 74 13.06 5.44 5.07
CA ARG A 74 11.80 6.16 4.78
C ARG A 74 10.84 6.21 5.97
N LEU A 75 10.92 5.21 6.86
CA LEU A 75 10.18 5.16 8.11
C LEU A 75 11.16 5.18 9.29
N THR A 76 10.80 5.91 10.32
CA THR A 76 11.50 5.88 11.61
C THR A 76 11.23 4.57 12.35
N SER A 77 12.11 4.21 13.27
CA SER A 77 11.89 3.00 14.12
C SER A 77 10.58 3.08 14.90
N ALA A 78 10.15 4.28 15.30
CA ALA A 78 8.88 4.48 15.99
C ALA A 78 7.67 4.21 15.07
N GLU A 79 7.71 4.67 13.83
CA GLU A 79 6.65 4.41 12.85
C GLU A 79 6.56 2.93 12.50
N ILE A 80 7.71 2.26 12.29
CA ILE A 80 7.77 0.82 12.07
C ILE A 80 7.16 0.06 13.26
N ALA A 81 7.57 0.39 14.50
CA ALA A 81 7.04 -0.25 15.70
C ALA A 81 5.51 -0.07 15.83
N ILE A 82 4.98 1.10 15.48
CA ILE A 82 3.54 1.36 15.48
C ILE A 82 2.84 0.48 14.43
N CYS A 83 3.37 0.41 13.21
CA CYS A 83 2.81 -0.45 12.16
C CYS A 83 2.80 -1.92 12.58
N GLU A 84 3.90 -2.41 13.15
CA GLU A 84 4.02 -3.79 13.62
C GLU A 84 3.13 -4.08 14.84
N GLN A 85 2.92 -3.09 15.72
CA GLN A 85 1.99 -3.22 16.84
C GLN A 85 0.53 -3.37 16.37
N VAL A 86 0.16 -2.67 15.31
CA VAL A 86 -1.22 -2.66 14.78
C VAL A 86 -1.47 -3.83 13.83
N ALA A 87 -0.52 -4.14 12.94
CA ALA A 87 -0.70 -5.09 11.85
C ALA A 87 0.18 -6.34 11.95
N GLY A 88 0.99 -6.48 12.99
CA GLY A 88 2.01 -7.53 13.09
C GLY A 88 1.47 -8.95 13.06
N GLU A 89 0.28 -9.19 13.61
CA GLU A 89 -0.37 -10.50 13.53
C GLU A 89 -0.73 -10.84 12.07
N GLN A 90 -1.37 -9.89 11.37
CA GLN A 90 -1.74 -10.05 9.97
C GLN A 90 -0.51 -10.16 9.07
N MET A 91 0.55 -9.40 9.38
CA MET A 91 1.82 -9.50 8.64
C MET A 91 2.41 -10.90 8.74
N ARG A 92 2.48 -11.48 9.95
CA ARG A 92 2.95 -12.87 10.14
C ARG A 92 2.06 -13.90 9.43
N ALA A 93 0.74 -13.72 9.50
CA ALA A 93 -0.21 -14.60 8.82
C ALA A 93 -0.04 -14.59 7.28
N GLN A 94 0.48 -13.49 6.73
CA GLN A 94 0.80 -13.36 5.31
C GLN A 94 2.28 -13.68 4.98
N GLY A 95 3.03 -14.24 5.93
CA GLY A 95 4.43 -14.64 5.73
C GLY A 95 5.45 -13.51 5.80
N TYR A 96 5.06 -12.30 6.27
CA TYR A 96 6.00 -11.21 6.47
C TYR A 96 6.73 -11.35 7.82
N GLU A 97 8.03 -11.18 7.77
CA GLU A 97 8.84 -11.06 8.99
C GLU A 97 8.75 -9.65 9.57
N LEU A 98 8.62 -9.57 10.89
CA LEU A 98 8.71 -8.28 11.57
C LEU A 98 10.17 -7.81 11.60
N SER A 99 10.37 -6.50 11.62
CA SER A 99 11.71 -5.90 11.57
C SER A 99 12.55 -6.20 12.80
N GLY A 100 11.92 -6.53 13.93
CA GLY A 100 12.55 -6.68 15.24
C GLY A 100 13.18 -5.38 15.76
N ARG A 101 12.89 -4.23 15.14
CA ARG A 101 13.45 -2.93 15.56
C ARG A 101 12.80 -2.49 16.85
N SER A 102 13.64 -2.28 17.87
CA SER A 102 13.20 -1.64 19.10
C SER A 102 13.02 -0.13 18.87
N ALA A 103 11.94 0.42 19.36
CA ALA A 103 11.70 1.86 19.37
C ALA A 103 11.59 2.36 20.81
N ASN A 104 12.16 3.54 21.08
CA ASN A 104 12.00 4.20 22.37
C ASN A 104 10.53 4.58 22.58
N SER A 105 9.98 4.25 23.77
CA SER A 105 8.59 4.55 24.13
C SER A 105 8.25 6.04 23.99
N LEU A 106 9.19 6.93 24.28
CA LEU A 106 9.00 8.38 24.11
C LEU A 106 8.86 8.76 22.63
N SER A 107 9.64 8.16 21.73
CA SER A 107 9.53 8.43 20.30
C SER A 107 8.20 7.91 19.72
N VAL A 108 7.75 6.74 20.17
CA VAL A 108 6.43 6.19 19.80
C VAL A 108 5.31 7.11 20.29
N LEU A 109 5.40 7.59 21.55
CA LEU A 109 4.42 8.51 22.11
C LEU A 109 4.40 9.84 21.33
N ALA A 110 5.57 10.38 20.99
CA ALA A 110 5.68 11.62 20.21
C ALA A 110 5.03 11.50 18.83
N VAL A 111 5.23 10.37 18.13
CA VAL A 111 4.58 10.11 16.84
C VAL A 111 3.06 10.00 17.01
N LYS A 112 2.58 9.24 18.02
CA LYS A 112 1.14 9.09 18.30
C LYS A 112 0.49 10.42 18.68
N ALA A 113 1.14 11.23 19.52
CA ALA A 113 0.62 12.54 19.93
C ALA A 113 0.66 13.59 18.79
N GLY A 114 1.67 13.51 17.92
CA GLY A 114 1.80 14.42 16.76
C GLY A 114 0.81 14.08 15.62
N PHE A 115 0.29 12.86 15.56
CA PHE A 115 -0.61 12.44 14.49
C PHE A 115 -1.89 13.27 14.37
N PRO A 116 -2.67 13.52 15.43
CA PRO A 116 -3.88 14.35 15.34
C PRO A 116 -3.58 15.78 14.89
N ILE A 117 -2.43 16.35 15.27
CA ILE A 117 -2.01 17.69 14.85
C ILE A 117 -1.72 17.70 13.34
N LYS A 118 -0.98 16.69 12.84
CA LYS A 118 -0.74 16.53 11.40
C LYS A 118 -2.03 16.34 10.63
N LEU A 119 -2.97 15.56 11.16
CA LEU A 119 -4.27 15.32 10.54
C LEU A 119 -5.12 16.59 10.48
N ALA A 120 -5.17 17.37 11.57
CA ALA A 120 -5.87 18.66 11.60
C ALA A 120 -5.26 19.65 10.59
N PHE A 121 -3.93 19.73 10.52
CA PHE A 121 -3.24 20.58 9.55
C PHE A 121 -3.48 20.15 8.11
N ALA A 122 -3.41 18.83 7.84
CA ALA A 122 -3.74 18.29 6.53
C ALA A 122 -5.19 18.56 6.14
N GLY A 123 -6.12 18.49 7.10
CA GLY A 123 -7.53 18.87 6.92
C GLY A 123 -7.65 20.35 6.53
N LEU A 124 -6.98 21.24 7.25
CA LEU A 124 -7.00 22.69 6.96
C LEU A 124 -6.46 23.00 5.56
N VAL A 125 -5.30 22.44 5.19
CA VAL A 125 -4.69 22.62 3.87
C VAL A 125 -5.57 22.09 2.74
N ASN A 126 -6.33 21.02 3.00
CA ASN A 126 -7.22 20.40 2.01
C ASN A 126 -8.69 20.82 2.13
N LEU A 127 -9.02 21.87 2.87
CA LEU A 127 -10.41 22.33 3.06
C LEU A 127 -11.18 22.51 1.75
N ASN A 128 -10.52 22.98 0.69
CA ASN A 128 -11.15 23.13 -0.62
C ASN A 128 -11.57 21.78 -1.24
N ARG A 129 -10.89 20.69 -0.93
CA ARG A 129 -11.29 19.33 -1.34
C ARG A 129 -12.54 18.85 -0.59
N PHE A 130 -12.67 19.23 0.69
CA PHE A 130 -13.84 18.86 1.50
C PHE A 130 -15.13 19.58 1.10
N ARG A 131 -15.04 20.75 0.44
CA ARG A 131 -16.23 21.45 -0.10
C ARG A 131 -17.04 20.60 -1.07
N ASN A 132 -16.41 19.66 -1.76
CA ASN A 132 -17.05 18.77 -2.73
C ASN A 132 -17.56 17.44 -2.12
N LEU A 133 -17.25 17.17 -0.83
CA LEU A 133 -17.69 15.94 -0.15
C LEU A 133 -19.22 15.71 -0.18
N PRO A 134 -20.07 16.72 0.09
CA PRO A 134 -21.52 16.51 0.04
C PRO A 134 -22.01 16.05 -1.33
N GLN A 135 -21.41 16.55 -2.41
CA GLN A 135 -21.73 16.14 -3.78
C GLN A 135 -21.25 14.72 -4.09
N ILE A 136 -20.06 14.34 -3.59
CA ILE A 136 -19.49 12.99 -3.76
C ILE A 136 -20.34 11.97 -3.00
N VAL A 137 -20.75 12.29 -1.78
CA VAL A 137 -21.61 11.42 -0.96
C VAL A 137 -22.98 11.27 -1.60
N LYS A 138 -23.60 12.36 -2.07
CA LYS A 138 -24.88 12.27 -2.80
C LYS A 138 -24.81 11.38 -4.04
N ARG A 139 -23.72 11.46 -4.82
CA ARG A 139 -23.52 10.62 -6.02
C ARG A 139 -23.30 9.13 -5.71
N ARG A 140 -22.85 8.79 -4.50
CA ARG A 140 -22.64 7.39 -4.11
C ARG A 140 -23.86 6.75 -3.43
N LEU A 141 -24.78 7.57 -2.95
CA LEU A 141 -26.02 7.12 -2.28
C LEU A 141 -27.25 7.15 -3.20
N ALA A 142 -27.13 7.70 -4.41
CA ALA A 142 -28.11 7.66 -5.49
C ALA A 142 -27.76 6.54 -6.48
#